data_975daca338e7f02a7c18023494fb122b
#
_entry.id   975daca338e7f02a7c18023494fb122b
#
_cell.length_a   1.000
_cell.length_b   1.000
_cell.length_c   1.000
_cell.angle_alpha   90.00
_cell.angle_beta   90.00
_cell.angle_gamma   90.00
#
_symmetry.space_group_name_H-M   'P 1'
#
loop_
_entity.id
_entity.type
_entity.pdbx_description
1 polymer ?
#
loop_
_entity_poly.entity_id
_entity_poly.type
_entity_poly.pdbx_seq_one_letter_code
_entity_poly.pdbx_strand_id
1 'polypeptide(L)'
;MEIPEVRKGQGSVQLSREEFARRYGQQFCDPAFDAVRGEIDRLIDVAWPAYDEYRKSPRTNAAGAGYADPTYALPDEWRAASEAVRAAQHRHEQRDGPPRVLLICGASRSDQTCPGEMSKTFRLVQLAREVLERDGCECDVLDLSHLASQYGRVIYPCKACVSTAMPLCHWPCSCYPNHALGQVRDWMNEIYPRWVDAH
;
A
#
# COMPACT_ATOMS: atom_id res chain seq x y z
N MET A 1 17.89 -4.15 -37.56
CA MET A 1 17.75 -3.23 -36.41
C MET A 1 18.30 -4.00 -35.21
N GLU A 2 19.49 -3.66 -34.73
CA GLU A 2 20.05 -4.28 -33.53
C GLU A 2 19.19 -3.89 -32.34
N ILE A 3 18.76 -4.90 -31.59
CA ILE A 3 18.05 -4.66 -30.31
C ILE A 3 19.08 -4.08 -29.34
N PRO A 4 18.88 -2.87 -28.81
CA PRO A 4 19.82 -2.29 -27.87
C PRO A 4 20.03 -3.24 -26.69
N GLU A 5 21.29 -3.47 -26.33
CA GLU A 5 21.61 -4.28 -25.16
C GLU A 5 20.94 -3.69 -23.92
N VAL A 6 20.07 -4.47 -23.29
CA VAL A 6 19.37 -4.03 -22.08
C VAL A 6 20.44 -3.68 -21.05
N ARG A 7 20.44 -2.44 -20.59
CA ARG A 7 21.35 -1.95 -19.56
C ARG A 7 21.28 -2.88 -18.36
N LYS A 8 22.25 -3.75 -18.21
CA LYS A 8 22.39 -4.59 -17.03
C LYS A 8 22.58 -3.63 -15.86
N GLY A 9 21.68 -3.70 -14.89
CA GLY A 9 21.77 -2.90 -13.68
C GLY A 9 23.15 -3.04 -13.04
N GLN A 10 23.50 -2.13 -12.15
CA GLN A 10 24.71 -2.19 -11.37
C GLN A 10 24.87 -3.60 -10.76
N GLY A 11 26.04 -4.20 -10.90
CA GLY A 11 26.30 -5.54 -10.37
C GLY A 11 25.88 -5.63 -8.91
N SER A 12 25.33 -6.76 -8.53
CA SER A 12 24.87 -7.00 -7.18
C SER A 12 26.04 -6.83 -6.20
N VAL A 13 25.96 -5.83 -5.33
CA VAL A 13 26.86 -5.71 -4.18
C VAL A 13 26.29 -6.58 -3.08
N GLN A 14 26.67 -7.85 -3.09
CA GLN A 14 26.30 -8.77 -2.01
C GLN A 14 27.22 -8.53 -0.82
N LEU A 15 26.64 -8.26 0.34
CA LEU A 15 27.39 -8.13 1.58
C LEU A 15 27.81 -9.51 2.09
N SER A 16 28.95 -9.57 2.80
CA SER A 16 29.24 -10.75 3.60
C SER A 16 28.23 -10.86 4.76
N ARG A 17 28.12 -12.06 5.35
CA ARG A 17 27.24 -12.28 6.49
C ARG A 17 27.56 -11.35 7.67
N GLU A 18 28.85 -11.15 7.94
CA GLU A 18 29.32 -10.29 9.02
C GLU A 18 28.95 -8.82 8.77
N GLU A 19 29.15 -8.37 7.53
CA GLU A 19 28.80 -6.99 7.16
C GLU A 19 27.29 -6.77 7.14
N PHE A 20 26.52 -7.76 6.69
CA PHE A 20 25.06 -7.73 6.78
C PHE A 20 24.61 -7.63 8.24
N ALA A 21 25.12 -8.50 9.11
CA ALA A 21 24.77 -8.52 10.52
C ALA A 21 25.10 -7.18 11.19
N ARG A 22 26.30 -6.65 10.91
CA ARG A 22 26.74 -5.36 11.43
C ARG A 22 25.80 -4.22 11.01
N ARG A 23 25.46 -4.13 9.72
CA ARG A 23 24.55 -3.08 9.20
C ARG A 23 23.15 -3.23 9.71
N TYR A 24 22.65 -4.45 9.77
CA TYR A 24 21.32 -4.73 10.30
C TYR A 24 21.22 -4.34 11.78
N GLY A 25 22.20 -4.74 12.58
CA GLY A 25 22.30 -4.42 14.01
C GLY A 25 22.44 -2.92 14.29
N GLN A 26 23.04 -2.14 13.37
CA GLN A 26 23.15 -0.68 13.53
C GLN A 26 21.80 0.06 13.58
N GLN A 27 20.72 -0.56 13.14
CA GLN A 27 19.37 0.01 13.28
C GLN A 27 18.90 0.03 14.75
N PHE A 28 19.56 -0.75 15.61
CA PHE A 28 19.24 -0.95 17.02
C PHE A 28 20.40 -0.48 17.92
N CYS A 29 20.99 0.69 17.60
CA CYS A 29 22.16 1.21 18.32
C CYS A 29 21.82 1.96 19.61
N ASP A 30 20.54 2.21 19.89
CA ASP A 30 20.10 2.84 21.13
C ASP A 30 20.32 1.88 22.31
N PRO A 31 20.90 2.36 23.45
CA PRO A 31 21.12 1.53 24.64
C PRO A 31 19.85 0.84 25.18
N ALA A 32 18.66 1.38 24.90
CA ALA A 32 17.39 0.75 25.26
C ALA A 32 17.22 -0.67 24.66
N PHE A 33 17.89 -0.96 23.54
CA PHE A 33 17.86 -2.26 22.90
C PHE A 33 18.85 -3.28 23.47
N ASP A 34 19.73 -2.88 24.40
CA ASP A 34 20.74 -3.81 24.95
C ASP A 34 20.11 -5.00 25.69
N ALA A 35 18.95 -4.79 26.32
CA ALA A 35 18.21 -5.84 27.00
C ALA A 35 17.64 -6.93 26.07
N VAL A 36 17.50 -6.62 24.77
CA VAL A 36 16.92 -7.50 23.75
C VAL A 36 17.90 -7.83 22.63
N ARG A 37 19.19 -7.75 22.92
CA ARG A 37 20.26 -8.01 21.94
C ARG A 37 20.17 -9.40 21.33
N GLY A 38 19.83 -10.42 22.14
CA GLY A 38 19.67 -11.79 21.68
C GLY A 38 18.51 -11.97 20.68
N GLU A 39 17.44 -11.22 20.83
CA GLU A 39 16.32 -11.20 19.91
C GLU A 39 16.70 -10.52 18.58
N ILE A 40 17.52 -9.46 18.65
CA ILE A 40 18.04 -8.79 17.46
C ILE A 40 18.96 -9.75 16.67
N ASP A 41 19.82 -10.50 17.35
CA ASP A 41 20.67 -11.51 16.70
C ASP A 41 19.83 -12.59 16.00
N ARG A 42 18.75 -13.05 16.62
CA ARG A 42 17.78 -13.97 15.98
C ARG A 42 17.11 -13.36 14.76
N LEU A 43 16.75 -12.07 14.81
CA LEU A 43 16.18 -11.37 13.65
C LEU A 43 17.18 -11.29 12.51
N ILE A 44 18.46 -11.04 12.79
CA ILE A 44 19.55 -11.04 11.82
C ILE A 44 19.67 -12.43 11.17
N ASP A 45 19.64 -13.50 11.98
CA ASP A 45 19.72 -14.88 11.49
C ASP A 45 18.56 -15.26 10.59
N VAL A 46 17.35 -14.84 10.92
CA VAL A 46 16.15 -15.09 10.10
C VAL A 46 16.14 -14.24 8.82
N ALA A 47 16.67 -13.02 8.87
CA ALA A 47 16.70 -12.12 7.73
C ALA A 47 17.81 -12.48 6.71
N TRP A 48 18.92 -13.05 7.17
CA TRP A 48 20.06 -13.37 6.31
C TRP A 48 19.73 -14.26 5.11
N PRO A 49 19.04 -15.40 5.23
CA PRO A 49 18.73 -16.24 4.08
C PRO A 49 17.90 -15.52 3.03
N ALA A 50 16.97 -14.64 3.47
CA ALA A 50 16.17 -13.85 2.54
C ALA A 50 17.01 -12.84 1.75
N TYR A 51 18.04 -12.27 2.38
CA TYR A 51 18.98 -11.38 1.74
C TYR A 51 19.90 -12.14 0.78
N ASP A 52 20.47 -13.25 1.24
CA ASP A 52 21.44 -14.07 0.48
C ASP A 52 20.81 -14.67 -0.78
N GLU A 53 19.57 -15.11 -0.70
CA GLU A 53 18.78 -15.65 -1.81
C GLU A 53 18.10 -14.55 -2.67
N TYR A 54 18.39 -13.29 -2.43
CA TYR A 54 17.72 -12.15 -3.10
C TYR A 54 16.19 -12.16 -2.99
N ARG A 55 15.65 -12.84 -1.98
CA ARG A 55 14.21 -12.83 -1.73
C ARG A 55 13.77 -11.44 -1.32
N LYS A 56 12.92 -10.86 -2.13
CA LYS A 56 12.32 -9.57 -1.80
C LYS A 56 11.08 -9.81 -0.94
N SER A 57 11.03 -9.16 0.22
CA SER A 57 9.75 -8.94 0.88
C SER A 57 8.86 -8.10 -0.04
N PRO A 58 7.56 -8.36 -0.12
CA PRO A 58 6.73 -9.23 0.72
C PRO A 58 6.77 -10.71 0.34
N ARG A 59 6.14 -11.53 1.18
CA ARG A 59 5.91 -12.94 0.89
C ARG A 59 5.11 -13.08 -0.40
N THR A 60 5.45 -14.12 -1.15
CA THR A 60 4.71 -14.51 -2.33
C THR A 60 4.12 -15.91 -2.14
N ASN A 61 2.94 -16.12 -2.68
CA ASN A 61 2.30 -17.42 -2.81
C ASN A 61 1.87 -17.64 -4.26
N ALA A 62 1.62 -18.90 -4.62
CA ALA A 62 1.10 -19.22 -5.95
C ALA A 62 -0.23 -18.47 -6.18
N ALA A 63 -0.40 -17.96 -7.40
CA ALA A 63 -1.59 -17.21 -7.80
C ALA A 63 -2.89 -18.03 -7.60
N GLY A 64 -2.83 -19.33 -7.88
CA GLY A 64 -3.97 -20.24 -7.70
C GLY A 64 -4.93 -20.28 -8.88
N ALA A 65 -6.02 -21.00 -8.73
CA ALA A 65 -7.03 -21.15 -9.75
C ALA A 65 -7.67 -19.80 -10.13
N GLY A 66 -7.93 -19.60 -11.40
CA GLY A 66 -8.51 -18.35 -11.92
C GLY A 66 -7.49 -17.37 -12.50
N TYR A 67 -6.20 -17.66 -12.39
CA TYR A 67 -5.12 -16.93 -13.06
C TYR A 67 -4.62 -17.70 -14.28
N ALA A 68 -4.11 -16.98 -15.29
CA ALA A 68 -3.59 -17.60 -16.51
C ALA A 68 -2.43 -18.57 -16.24
N ASP A 69 -1.61 -18.26 -15.24
CA ASP A 69 -0.62 -19.15 -14.67
C ASP A 69 -0.88 -19.33 -13.16
N PRO A 70 -1.50 -20.44 -12.75
CA PRO A 70 -1.79 -20.71 -11.34
C PRO A 70 -0.56 -20.83 -10.44
N THR A 71 0.62 -21.09 -11.00
CA THR A 71 1.87 -21.24 -10.26
C THR A 71 2.64 -19.93 -10.08
N TYR A 72 2.21 -18.89 -10.76
CA TYR A 72 2.86 -17.59 -10.70
C TYR A 72 2.92 -17.04 -9.27
N ALA A 73 4.10 -16.59 -8.85
CA ALA A 73 4.31 -16.07 -7.51
C ALA A 73 3.79 -14.64 -7.39
N LEU A 74 2.68 -14.46 -6.68
CA LEU A 74 2.09 -13.16 -6.37
C LEU A 74 2.36 -12.76 -4.93
N PRO A 75 2.65 -11.47 -4.65
CA PRO A 75 2.73 -10.96 -3.28
C PRO A 75 1.39 -11.13 -2.53
N ASP A 76 1.46 -11.57 -1.28
CA ASP A 76 0.26 -11.79 -0.45
C ASP A 76 -0.55 -10.49 -0.27
N GLU A 77 0.14 -9.37 -0.08
CA GLU A 77 -0.50 -8.07 0.06
C GLU A 77 -1.19 -7.61 -1.23
N TRP A 78 -0.61 -7.94 -2.39
CA TRP A 78 -1.26 -7.70 -3.67
C TRP A 78 -2.57 -8.49 -3.78
N ARG A 79 -2.56 -9.75 -3.37
CA ARG A 79 -3.75 -10.60 -3.35
C ARG A 79 -4.80 -10.04 -2.41
N ALA A 80 -4.41 -9.68 -1.18
CA ALA A 80 -5.30 -9.07 -0.21
C ALA A 80 -5.93 -7.77 -0.73
N ALA A 81 -5.15 -6.90 -1.37
CA ALA A 81 -5.66 -5.68 -1.99
C ALA A 81 -6.65 -5.98 -3.13
N SER A 82 -6.34 -6.96 -3.98
CA SER A 82 -7.23 -7.40 -5.07
C SER A 82 -8.54 -7.98 -4.52
N GLU A 83 -8.48 -8.77 -3.47
CA GLU A 83 -9.66 -9.34 -2.81
C GLU A 83 -10.51 -8.26 -2.15
N ALA A 84 -9.89 -7.26 -1.49
CA ALA A 84 -10.60 -6.12 -0.91
C ALA A 84 -11.37 -5.31 -1.97
N VAL A 85 -10.76 -5.07 -3.12
CA VAL A 85 -11.41 -4.38 -4.25
C VAL A 85 -12.60 -5.19 -4.79
N ARG A 86 -12.42 -6.50 -4.97
CA ARG A 86 -13.52 -7.38 -5.43
C ARG A 86 -14.67 -7.43 -4.42
N ALA A 87 -14.36 -7.49 -3.13
CA ALA A 87 -15.38 -7.46 -2.09
C ALA A 87 -16.14 -6.12 -2.07
N ALA A 88 -15.44 -5.00 -2.26
CA ALA A 88 -16.05 -3.68 -2.39
C ALA A 88 -16.96 -3.59 -3.61
N GLN A 89 -16.48 -4.09 -4.78
CA GLN A 89 -17.26 -4.16 -6.00
C GLN A 89 -18.55 -4.97 -5.81
N HIS A 90 -18.44 -6.11 -5.17
CA HIS A 90 -19.60 -6.96 -4.89
C HIS A 90 -20.62 -6.27 -3.99
N ARG A 91 -20.18 -5.57 -2.93
CA ARG A 91 -21.08 -4.77 -2.08
C ARG A 91 -21.76 -3.64 -2.86
N HIS A 92 -20.99 -2.94 -3.72
CA HIS A 92 -21.54 -1.89 -4.57
C HIS A 92 -22.62 -2.41 -5.52
N GLU A 93 -22.42 -3.59 -6.12
CA GLU A 93 -23.37 -4.21 -7.07
C GLU A 93 -24.64 -4.69 -6.38
N GLN A 94 -24.54 -5.18 -5.15
CA GLN A 94 -25.71 -5.71 -4.42
C GLN A 94 -26.75 -4.64 -4.07
N ARG A 95 -26.31 -3.39 -3.86
CA ARG A 95 -27.16 -2.23 -3.50
C ARG A 95 -28.16 -2.48 -2.35
N ASP A 96 -27.88 -3.46 -1.52
CA ASP A 96 -28.69 -3.80 -0.36
C ASP A 96 -28.28 -2.89 0.80
N GLY A 97 -29.24 -2.14 1.35
CA GLY A 97 -29.00 -1.24 2.48
C GLY A 97 -28.97 0.24 2.12
N PRO A 98 -28.57 1.10 3.05
CA PRO A 98 -28.51 2.54 2.85
C PRO A 98 -27.46 2.93 1.82
N PRO A 99 -27.65 4.08 1.12
CA PRO A 99 -26.64 4.61 0.21
C PRO A 99 -25.32 4.87 0.95
N ARG A 100 -24.20 4.43 0.38
CA ARG A 100 -22.86 4.67 0.91
C ARG A 100 -22.20 5.84 0.20
N VAL A 101 -21.79 6.84 0.96
CA VAL A 101 -21.22 8.08 0.44
C VAL A 101 -19.79 8.24 0.93
N LEU A 102 -18.84 8.36 0.01
CA LEU A 102 -17.45 8.69 0.32
C LEU A 102 -17.26 10.20 0.26
N LEU A 103 -17.02 10.81 1.41
CA LEU A 103 -16.71 12.24 1.55
C LEU A 103 -15.19 12.44 1.57
N ILE A 104 -14.66 13.12 0.56
CA ILE A 104 -13.23 13.35 0.40
C ILE A 104 -12.87 14.76 0.81
N CYS A 105 -12.08 14.90 1.89
CA CYS A 105 -11.50 16.17 2.32
C CYS A 105 -10.13 16.37 1.66
N GLY A 106 -10.05 17.25 0.66
CA GLY A 106 -8.81 17.58 -0.05
C GLY A 106 -8.02 18.75 0.55
N ALA A 107 -8.35 19.20 1.77
CA ALA A 107 -7.61 20.28 2.43
C ALA A 107 -6.20 19.82 2.81
N SER A 108 -5.22 20.73 2.75
CA SER A 108 -3.86 20.46 3.23
C SER A 108 -3.71 20.55 4.75
N ARG A 109 -4.69 21.14 5.44
CA ARG A 109 -4.71 21.29 6.90
C ARG A 109 -5.57 20.20 7.53
N SER A 110 -4.97 19.45 8.46
CA SER A 110 -5.69 18.49 9.29
C SER A 110 -6.47 19.18 10.42
N ASP A 111 -7.27 18.41 11.13
CA ASP A 111 -7.92 18.80 12.40
C ASP A 111 -6.90 19.07 13.53
N GLN A 112 -5.66 18.59 13.39
CA GLN A 112 -4.57 18.72 14.37
C GLN A 112 -3.59 19.85 14.05
N THR A 113 -3.91 20.76 13.14
CA THR A 113 -3.03 21.89 12.82
C THR A 113 -2.99 22.90 13.96
N CYS A 114 -1.80 23.36 14.33
CA CYS A 114 -1.59 24.46 15.26
C CYS A 114 -2.14 25.79 14.67
N PRO A 115 -2.89 26.60 15.41
CA PRO A 115 -3.16 26.59 16.85
C PRO A 115 -4.40 25.80 17.31
N GLY A 116 -4.69 24.65 16.76
CA GLY A 116 -5.82 23.82 17.18
C GLY A 116 -7.15 24.15 16.49
N GLU A 117 -7.14 25.04 15.50
CA GLU A 117 -8.34 25.31 14.71
C GLU A 117 -8.51 24.26 13.61
N MET A 118 -9.65 23.59 13.66
CA MET A 118 -10.06 22.67 12.60
C MET A 118 -10.12 23.37 11.25
N SER A 119 -9.65 22.68 10.21
CA SER A 119 -9.79 23.13 8.83
C SER A 119 -11.25 23.48 8.50
N LYS A 120 -11.49 24.64 7.88
CA LYS A 120 -12.84 25.03 7.43
C LYS A 120 -13.44 24.00 6.47
N THR A 121 -12.63 23.45 5.58
CA THR A 121 -13.03 22.38 4.66
C THR A 121 -13.43 21.12 5.43
N PHE A 122 -12.66 20.71 6.43
CA PHE A 122 -12.99 19.55 7.25
C PHE A 122 -14.31 19.76 8.02
N ARG A 123 -14.53 20.95 8.56
CA ARG A 123 -15.81 21.32 9.21
C ARG A 123 -16.99 21.19 8.25
N LEU A 124 -16.84 21.64 7.00
CA LEU A 124 -17.89 21.50 5.99
C LEU A 124 -18.14 20.02 5.65
N VAL A 125 -17.09 19.20 5.59
CA VAL A 125 -17.23 17.75 5.39
C VAL A 125 -18.00 17.12 6.55
N GLN A 126 -17.72 17.51 7.80
CA GLN A 126 -18.46 17.00 8.96
C GLN A 126 -19.94 17.43 8.94
N LEU A 127 -20.25 18.67 8.57
CA LEU A 127 -21.62 19.13 8.40
C LEU A 127 -22.35 18.36 7.28
N ALA A 128 -21.68 18.13 6.15
CA ALA A 128 -22.24 17.32 5.07
C ALA A 128 -22.52 15.88 5.53
N ARG A 129 -21.58 15.30 6.28
CA ARG A 129 -21.75 13.99 6.90
C ARG A 129 -23.00 13.93 7.78
N GLU A 130 -23.14 14.89 8.70
CA GLU A 130 -24.29 14.96 9.62
C GLU A 130 -25.62 15.05 8.88
N VAL A 131 -25.69 15.80 7.76
CA VAL A 131 -26.89 15.93 6.94
C VAL A 131 -27.20 14.59 6.25
N LEU A 132 -26.21 13.98 5.59
CA LEU A 132 -26.38 12.74 4.84
C LEU A 132 -26.74 11.56 5.76
N GLU A 133 -26.10 11.47 6.94
CA GLU A 133 -26.44 10.42 7.92
C GLU A 133 -27.86 10.60 8.47
N ARG A 134 -28.33 11.84 8.65
CA ARG A 134 -29.73 12.15 9.04
C ARG A 134 -30.71 11.71 7.96
N ASP A 135 -30.32 11.81 6.69
CA ASP A 135 -31.12 11.38 5.55
C ASP A 135 -30.98 9.87 5.26
N GLY A 136 -30.31 9.11 6.15
CA GLY A 136 -30.23 7.67 6.09
C GLY A 136 -29.09 7.13 5.23
N CYS A 137 -28.09 7.95 4.87
CA CYS A 137 -26.89 7.48 4.19
C CYS A 137 -25.83 6.98 5.18
N GLU A 138 -25.05 6.00 4.79
CA GLU A 138 -23.79 5.64 5.45
C GLU A 138 -22.66 6.49 4.87
N CYS A 139 -21.97 7.25 5.73
CA CYS A 139 -20.90 8.14 5.30
C CYS A 139 -19.54 7.62 5.74
N ASP A 140 -18.61 7.58 4.78
CA ASP A 140 -17.20 7.35 5.02
C ASP A 140 -16.40 8.63 4.72
N VAL A 141 -15.49 9.04 5.61
CA VAL A 141 -14.72 10.27 5.46
C VAL A 141 -13.27 9.93 5.17
N LEU A 142 -12.79 10.37 4.02
CA LEU A 142 -11.39 10.28 3.62
C LEU A 142 -10.72 11.65 3.73
N ASP A 143 -9.86 11.81 4.73
CA ASP A 143 -9.09 13.05 4.92
C ASP A 143 -7.70 12.91 4.30
N LEU A 144 -7.48 13.54 3.14
CA LEU A 144 -6.21 13.52 2.41
C LEU A 144 -5.11 14.34 3.09
N SER A 145 -5.42 15.16 4.09
CA SER A 145 -4.39 15.87 4.88
C SER A 145 -3.45 14.91 5.62
N HIS A 146 -3.89 13.67 5.84
CA HIS A 146 -3.08 12.61 6.45
C HIS A 146 -1.83 12.25 5.62
N LEU A 147 -1.80 12.51 4.31
CA LEU A 147 -0.60 12.36 3.48
C LEU A 147 0.57 13.23 3.97
N ALA A 148 0.27 14.39 4.55
CA ALA A 148 1.29 15.32 5.05
C ALA A 148 1.55 15.19 6.56
N SER A 149 0.63 14.58 7.32
CA SER A 149 0.65 14.60 8.79
C SER A 149 0.89 13.24 9.44
N GLN A 150 0.74 12.14 8.70
CA GLN A 150 0.88 10.80 9.26
C GLN A 150 2.00 9.99 8.58
N TYR A 151 2.88 9.41 9.39
CA TYR A 151 3.87 8.46 8.90
C TYR A 151 3.21 7.22 8.30
N GLY A 152 3.75 6.75 7.18
CA GLY A 152 3.26 5.55 6.50
C GLY A 152 2.04 5.77 5.59
N ARG A 153 1.51 6.98 5.50
CA ARG A 153 0.49 7.38 4.53
C ARG A 153 1.15 7.88 3.26
N VAL A 154 1.54 6.99 2.38
CA VAL A 154 2.23 7.32 1.13
C VAL A 154 1.41 6.79 -0.05
N ILE A 155 1.22 7.63 -1.06
CA ILE A 155 0.69 7.21 -2.36
C ILE A 155 1.86 7.22 -3.35
N TYR A 156 2.18 6.07 -3.91
CA TYR A 156 3.23 5.95 -4.91
C TYR A 156 2.71 6.37 -6.28
N PRO A 157 3.53 7.10 -7.07
CA PRO A 157 3.11 7.53 -8.39
C PRO A 157 2.93 6.32 -9.32
N CYS A 158 1.86 6.35 -10.11
CA CYS A 158 1.69 5.42 -11.22
C CYS A 158 2.81 5.63 -12.24
N LYS A 159 3.43 4.56 -12.73
CA LYS A 159 4.48 4.65 -13.75
C LYS A 159 3.95 4.96 -15.16
N ALA A 160 2.65 5.18 -15.31
CA ALA A 160 2.00 5.52 -16.58
C ALA A 160 2.46 4.58 -17.72
N CYS A 161 2.28 3.28 -17.52
CA CYS A 161 2.66 2.28 -18.53
C CYS A 161 1.95 2.55 -19.85
N VAL A 162 2.71 2.93 -20.88
CA VAL A 162 2.17 3.13 -22.22
C VAL A 162 2.08 1.78 -22.92
N SER A 163 0.86 1.25 -23.04
CA SER A 163 0.60 0.00 -23.76
C SER A 163 -0.80 0.02 -24.35
N THR A 164 -1.01 -0.81 -25.37
CA THR A 164 -2.35 -1.04 -25.95
C THR A 164 -3.34 -1.61 -24.95
N ALA A 165 -2.86 -2.23 -23.86
CA ALA A 165 -3.66 -2.73 -22.75
C ALA A 165 -4.00 -1.67 -21.69
N MET A 166 -3.56 -0.40 -21.85
CA MET A 166 -3.82 0.67 -20.90
C MET A 166 -5.31 0.86 -20.54
N PRO A 167 -6.28 0.72 -21.46
CA PRO A 167 -7.71 0.77 -21.11
C PRO A 167 -8.15 -0.32 -20.14
N LEU A 168 -7.37 -1.38 -19.97
CA LEU A 168 -7.63 -2.48 -19.03
C LEU A 168 -6.87 -2.32 -17.72
N CYS A 169 -6.22 -1.16 -17.53
CA CYS A 169 -5.48 -0.87 -16.31
C CYS A 169 -6.42 -0.84 -15.10
N HIS A 170 -6.00 -1.46 -14.02
CA HIS A 170 -6.77 -1.53 -12.79
C HIS A 170 -5.83 -1.50 -11.58
N TRP A 171 -6.37 -1.17 -10.43
CA TRP A 171 -5.68 -1.28 -9.17
C TRP A 171 -6.11 -2.56 -8.42
N PRO A 172 -5.20 -3.30 -7.77
CA PRO A 172 -3.74 -3.18 -7.86
C PRO A 172 -3.22 -3.62 -9.23
N CYS A 173 -2.12 -3.02 -9.68
CA CYS A 173 -1.55 -3.26 -10.99
C CYS A 173 -1.02 -4.70 -11.12
N SER A 174 -1.55 -5.46 -12.09
CA SER A 174 -1.12 -6.84 -12.36
C SER A 174 -0.11 -6.97 -13.51
N CYS A 175 0.06 -5.92 -14.32
CA CYS A 175 0.90 -5.97 -15.52
C CYS A 175 2.40 -6.10 -15.19
N TYR A 176 2.81 -5.61 -14.00
CA TYR A 176 4.19 -5.63 -13.56
C TYR A 176 4.26 -6.06 -12.10
N PRO A 177 4.60 -7.30 -11.79
CA PRO A 177 4.72 -7.80 -10.43
C PRO A 177 5.66 -6.97 -9.55
N ASN A 178 6.71 -6.38 -10.17
CA ASN A 178 7.63 -5.47 -9.46
C ASN A 178 6.96 -4.17 -9.01
N HIS A 179 5.87 -3.75 -9.68
CA HIS A 179 5.06 -2.61 -9.25
C HIS A 179 4.16 -3.00 -8.07
N ALA A 180 3.63 -4.23 -8.10
CA ALA A 180 2.88 -4.75 -6.97
C ALA A 180 3.71 -4.73 -5.67
N LEU A 181 5.02 -4.99 -5.75
CA LEU A 181 5.93 -4.87 -4.61
C LEU A 181 6.03 -3.43 -4.04
N GLY A 182 5.96 -2.42 -4.89
CA GLY A 182 5.89 -1.01 -4.46
C GLY A 182 4.54 -0.63 -3.86
N GLN A 183 3.47 -1.35 -4.20
CA GLN A 183 2.11 -1.08 -3.78
C GLN A 183 1.78 -1.60 -2.37
N VAL A 184 2.59 -2.46 -1.80
CA VAL A 184 2.38 -3.08 -0.47
C VAL A 184 2.13 -2.06 0.63
N ARG A 185 2.82 -0.93 0.58
CA ARG A 185 2.71 0.15 1.56
C ARG A 185 2.00 1.39 1.00
N ASP A 186 1.34 1.23 -0.14
CA ASP A 186 0.62 2.32 -0.76
C ASP A 186 -0.73 2.53 -0.08
N TRP A 187 -1.01 3.75 0.31
CA TRP A 187 -2.28 4.08 0.94
C TRP A 187 -3.48 3.87 0.00
N MET A 188 -3.24 3.80 -1.31
CA MET A 188 -4.28 3.42 -2.28
C MET A 188 -4.89 2.04 -1.99
N ASN A 189 -4.18 1.15 -1.29
CA ASN A 189 -4.75 -0.14 -0.86
C ASN A 189 -5.95 0.03 0.09
N GLU A 190 -6.01 1.13 0.86
CA GLU A 190 -7.14 1.48 1.71
C GLU A 190 -8.16 2.36 0.96
N ILE A 191 -7.68 3.32 0.14
CA ILE A 191 -8.52 4.30 -0.55
C ILE A 191 -9.36 3.64 -1.64
N TYR A 192 -8.75 2.80 -2.47
CA TYR A 192 -9.41 2.30 -3.67
C TYR A 192 -10.63 1.41 -3.36
N PRO A 193 -10.62 0.48 -2.39
CA PRO A 193 -11.81 -0.25 -1.99
C PRO A 193 -12.94 0.65 -1.50
N ARG A 194 -12.62 1.73 -0.75
CA ARG A 194 -13.59 2.70 -0.26
C ARG A 194 -14.25 3.48 -1.41
N TRP A 195 -13.45 3.83 -2.42
CA TRP A 195 -13.94 4.47 -3.64
C TRP A 195 -14.88 3.56 -4.42
N VAL A 196 -14.52 2.28 -4.58
CA VAL A 196 -15.33 1.30 -5.32
C VAL A 196 -16.64 0.98 -4.58
N ASP A 197 -16.64 0.98 -3.24
CA ASP A 197 -17.79 0.65 -2.41
C ASP A 197 -18.85 1.79 -2.38
N ALA A 198 -18.45 3.03 -2.67
CA ALA A 198 -19.35 4.18 -2.67
C ALA A 198 -20.36 4.15 -3.84
N HIS A 199 -21.56 4.70 -3.60
CA HIS A 199 -22.64 4.81 -4.58
C HIS A 199 -22.64 6.12 -5.33
#